data_e491ae9298c94817653c974ae4a6e15c
#
_entry.id   e491ae9298c94817653c974ae4a6e15c
#
_cell.length_a   1.000
_cell.length_b   1.000
_cell.length_c   1.000
_cell.angle_alpha   90.00
_cell.angle_beta   90.00
_cell.angle_gamma   90.00
#
_symmetry.space_group_name_H-M   'P 1'
#
loop_
_entity.id
_entity.type
_entity.pdbx_description
1 polymer ?
#
loop_
_entity_poly.entity_id
_entity_poly.type
_entity_poly.pdbx_seq_one_letter_code
_entity_poly.pdbx_strand_id
1 'polypeptide(L)'
;MPLVFYIYRVVTWLIGPLTSILFRLRKRMGREDGFRKFERRGYAGMARPKGLLVWVHVASVGEMITVLPLIRKLLESHPAAQTLLTSGTVTSAKIANDNPHERIIHQYVPMDHPGFAKRFVKHWHPDIGLFVESEIWPNLMYQAEQNNVPLFLINARMSQNSFKNWKRFPNSVRHLLNQFDLILAQDNHSCVRYEMLGARRIISAGNLKYDTPPLPHKETELQNLSQAIGSRPIWLAASTHEGEELMAAETHKNLKNKHPGLLSIIAPRHPQRGDSLVKQLTELNLTIARRSESQAINADTDIYLADTIGEMGLFYRLSDIAFIGGTVTPQGGQNPLEAARLGSAIFYGPSNENFSEMFTLIKEVDAGREIFSQNDMTDMVDLLLSDSDFRKKLKNNALKMIDKNAGATDQTLTAITPFLEKTTSG
;
A
#
# COMPACT_ATOMS: atom_id res chain seq x y z
N MET A 1 -1.82 34.44 -6.34
CA MET A 1 -1.98 33.14 -7.03
C MET A 1 -1.12 33.14 -8.27
N PRO A 2 -0.20 32.16 -8.50
CA PRO A 2 0.67 32.11 -9.68
C PRO A 2 -0.13 31.93 -10.98
N LEU A 3 0.36 32.51 -12.10
CA LEU A 3 -0.30 32.42 -13.40
C LEU A 3 -0.57 30.99 -13.86
N VAL A 4 0.37 30.05 -13.61
CA VAL A 4 0.24 28.63 -13.93
C VAL A 4 -1.01 28.02 -13.29
N PHE A 5 -1.37 28.46 -12.09
CA PHE A 5 -2.55 27.98 -11.40
C PHE A 5 -3.87 28.47 -12.03
N TYR A 6 -3.89 29.72 -12.50
CA TYR A 6 -5.04 30.21 -13.29
C TYR A 6 -5.20 29.43 -14.58
N ILE A 7 -4.09 29.20 -15.30
CA ILE A 7 -4.11 28.39 -16.54
C ILE A 7 -4.64 26.99 -16.23
N TYR A 8 -4.13 26.34 -15.18
CA TYR A 8 -4.60 25.02 -14.76
C TYR A 8 -6.12 25.00 -14.50
N ARG A 9 -6.65 26.00 -13.80
CA ARG A 9 -8.08 26.11 -13.51
C ARG A 9 -8.93 26.30 -14.77
N VAL A 10 -8.47 27.14 -15.70
CA VAL A 10 -9.16 27.35 -16.98
C VAL A 10 -9.13 26.07 -17.81
N VAL A 11 -7.98 25.43 -17.93
CA VAL A 11 -7.83 24.17 -18.69
C VAL A 11 -8.72 23.07 -18.09
N THR A 12 -8.67 22.87 -16.79
CA THR A 12 -9.51 21.85 -16.12
C THR A 12 -11.00 22.17 -16.22
N TRP A 13 -11.39 23.45 -16.24
CA TRP A 13 -12.77 23.87 -16.48
C TRP A 13 -13.22 23.54 -17.91
N LEU A 14 -12.39 23.84 -18.92
CA LEU A 14 -12.69 23.54 -20.34
C LEU A 14 -12.80 22.03 -20.62
N ILE A 15 -12.04 21.21 -19.91
CA ILE A 15 -12.08 19.74 -20.04
C ILE A 15 -13.34 19.15 -19.38
N GLY A 16 -14.08 19.90 -18.58
CA GLY A 16 -15.26 19.44 -17.85
C GLY A 16 -16.27 18.61 -18.68
N PRO A 17 -16.72 19.07 -19.88
CA PRO A 17 -17.62 18.29 -20.75
C PRO A 17 -17.05 16.94 -21.19
N LEU A 18 -15.71 16.87 -21.41
CA LEU A 18 -15.03 15.65 -21.86
C LEU A 18 -14.98 14.57 -20.78
N THR A 19 -15.19 14.93 -19.51
CA THR A 19 -15.22 13.96 -18.39
C THR A 19 -16.29 12.88 -18.60
N SER A 20 -17.39 13.19 -19.29
CA SER A 20 -18.44 12.21 -19.61
C SER A 20 -17.94 11.09 -20.52
N ILE A 21 -17.09 11.44 -21.49
CA ILE A 21 -16.47 10.48 -22.42
C ILE A 21 -15.46 9.63 -21.66
N LEU A 22 -14.61 10.27 -20.86
CA LEU A 22 -13.62 9.59 -20.04
C LEU A 22 -14.27 8.56 -19.10
N PHE A 23 -15.36 8.91 -18.41
CA PHE A 23 -16.09 7.99 -17.54
C PHE A 23 -16.70 6.81 -18.29
N ARG A 24 -17.21 7.00 -19.50
CA ARG A 24 -17.71 5.90 -20.33
C ARG A 24 -16.60 4.94 -20.72
N LEU A 25 -15.42 5.45 -21.11
CA LEU A 25 -14.26 4.63 -21.46
C LEU A 25 -13.75 3.86 -20.25
N ARG A 26 -13.57 4.54 -19.10
CA ARG A 26 -13.13 3.90 -17.85
C ARG A 26 -14.10 2.83 -17.36
N LYS A 27 -15.42 3.07 -17.50
CA LYS A 27 -16.46 2.07 -17.18
C LYS A 27 -16.35 0.82 -18.06
N ARG A 28 -16.12 0.98 -19.39
CA ARG A 28 -15.92 -0.14 -20.31
C ARG A 28 -14.68 -0.98 -19.94
N MET A 29 -13.66 -0.36 -19.38
CA MET A 29 -12.44 -1.03 -18.91
C MET A 29 -12.56 -1.59 -17.48
N GLY A 30 -13.73 -1.55 -16.83
CA GLY A 30 -13.91 -1.99 -15.44
C GLY A 30 -13.20 -1.10 -14.39
N ARG A 31 -12.76 0.10 -14.78
CA ARG A 31 -12.00 1.03 -13.93
C ARG A 31 -12.84 2.14 -13.31
N GLU A 32 -14.18 2.09 -13.47
CA GLU A 32 -15.10 3.09 -12.94
C GLU A 32 -16.41 2.46 -12.49
N ASP A 33 -16.93 2.92 -11.34
CA ASP A 33 -18.23 2.51 -10.81
C ASP A 33 -19.36 3.25 -11.54
N GLY A 34 -20.17 2.48 -12.25
CA GLY A 34 -21.27 3.04 -13.03
C GLY A 34 -22.41 3.65 -12.22
N PHE A 35 -22.60 3.18 -10.98
CA PHE A 35 -23.66 3.65 -10.07
C PHE A 35 -23.23 4.92 -9.34
N ARG A 36 -21.96 5.02 -8.95
CA ARG A 36 -21.39 6.12 -8.16
C ARG A 36 -20.66 7.19 -8.99
N LYS A 37 -20.84 7.22 -10.31
CA LYS A 37 -20.17 8.17 -11.23
C LYS A 37 -20.43 9.65 -10.91
N PHE A 38 -21.53 9.97 -10.25
CA PHE A 38 -21.85 11.35 -9.88
C PHE A 38 -20.94 11.90 -8.78
N GLU A 39 -20.38 11.04 -7.94
CA GLU A 39 -19.39 11.43 -6.93
C GLU A 39 -18.16 12.05 -7.58
N ARG A 40 -17.73 11.54 -8.76
CA ARG A 40 -16.64 12.12 -9.55
C ARG A 40 -16.90 13.55 -10.04
N ARG A 41 -18.16 13.99 -9.99
CA ARG A 41 -18.57 15.36 -10.30
C ARG A 41 -18.86 16.18 -9.03
N GLY A 42 -18.46 15.67 -7.88
CA GLY A 42 -18.61 16.34 -6.59
C GLY A 42 -20.00 16.27 -5.98
N TYR A 43 -20.87 15.42 -6.50
CA TYR A 43 -22.16 15.15 -5.83
C TYR A 43 -21.94 14.11 -4.73
N ALA A 44 -22.58 14.33 -3.60
CA ALA A 44 -22.59 13.36 -2.51
C ALA A 44 -23.77 12.41 -2.62
N GLY A 45 -23.59 11.19 -2.16
CA GLY A 45 -24.67 10.19 -2.07
C GLY A 45 -25.53 10.28 -0.83
N MET A 46 -25.10 11.11 0.15
CA MET A 46 -25.79 11.29 1.44
C MET A 46 -25.56 12.69 2.02
N ALA A 47 -26.34 13.06 3.02
CA ALA A 47 -26.16 14.33 3.73
C ALA A 47 -24.86 14.30 4.57
N ARG A 48 -24.27 15.50 4.79
CA ARG A 48 -23.17 15.66 5.73
C ARG A 48 -23.62 15.24 7.14
N PRO A 49 -22.88 14.38 7.82
CA PRO A 49 -23.18 14.03 9.21
C PRO A 49 -22.98 15.24 10.13
N LYS A 50 -23.63 15.21 11.29
CA LYS A 50 -23.40 16.21 12.34
C LYS A 50 -22.06 15.97 13.04
N GLY A 51 -21.50 17.03 13.62
CA GLY A 51 -20.25 16.98 14.39
C GLY A 51 -19.00 17.09 13.54
N LEU A 52 -17.86 16.72 14.13
CA LEU A 52 -16.52 16.82 13.55
C LEU A 52 -16.38 15.85 12.37
N LEU A 53 -16.05 16.37 11.18
CA LEU A 53 -15.84 15.61 9.97
C LEU A 53 -14.39 15.74 9.49
N VAL A 54 -13.63 14.67 9.60
CA VAL A 54 -12.25 14.59 9.12
C VAL A 54 -12.25 14.01 7.70
N TRP A 55 -11.82 14.81 6.73
CA TRP A 55 -11.68 14.36 5.35
C TRP A 55 -10.31 13.74 5.14
N VAL A 56 -10.26 12.47 4.73
CA VAL A 56 -9.03 11.74 4.40
C VAL A 56 -9.06 11.39 2.92
N HIS A 57 -8.03 11.81 2.18
CA HIS A 57 -7.91 11.53 0.75
C HIS A 57 -6.73 10.61 0.44
N VAL A 58 -7.02 9.52 -0.29
CA VAL A 58 -6.04 8.54 -0.77
C VAL A 58 -6.24 8.27 -2.27
N ALA A 59 -5.17 8.07 -3.02
CA ALA A 59 -5.25 7.77 -4.46
C ALA A 59 -5.22 6.27 -4.76
N SER A 60 -4.48 5.49 -3.98
CA SER A 60 -4.15 4.09 -4.26
C SER A 60 -4.64 3.11 -3.19
N VAL A 61 -4.59 1.82 -3.54
CA VAL A 61 -4.85 0.70 -2.61
C VAL A 61 -3.83 0.70 -1.46
N GLY A 62 -2.55 0.93 -1.77
CA GLY A 62 -1.49 0.96 -0.76
C GLY A 62 -1.71 2.06 0.27
N GLU A 63 -2.04 3.27 -0.17
CA GLU A 63 -2.39 4.39 0.72
C GLU A 63 -3.64 4.09 1.55
N MET A 64 -4.67 3.47 0.94
CA MET A 64 -5.88 3.06 1.64
C MET A 64 -5.57 2.14 2.82
N ILE A 65 -4.80 1.08 2.60
CA ILE A 65 -4.39 0.12 3.64
C ILE A 65 -3.55 0.82 4.71
N THR A 66 -2.65 1.70 4.29
CA THR A 66 -1.73 2.42 5.18
C THR A 66 -2.47 3.39 6.11
N VAL A 67 -3.54 4.04 5.65
CA VAL A 67 -4.24 5.08 6.42
C VAL A 67 -5.35 4.54 7.33
N LEU A 68 -5.89 3.35 7.06
CA LEU A 68 -6.97 2.77 7.87
C LEU A 68 -6.64 2.64 9.37
N PRO A 69 -5.42 2.22 9.78
CA PRO A 69 -5.04 2.19 11.20
C PRO A 69 -5.06 3.58 11.84
N LEU A 70 -4.56 4.59 11.14
CA LEU A 70 -4.60 5.99 11.59
C LEU A 70 -6.05 6.47 11.79
N ILE A 71 -6.93 6.20 10.81
CA ILE A 71 -8.36 6.57 10.91
C ILE A 71 -9.02 5.88 12.11
N ARG A 72 -8.78 4.58 12.32
CA ARG A 72 -9.35 3.86 13.47
C ARG A 72 -8.90 4.46 14.79
N LYS A 73 -7.60 4.71 14.95
CA LYS A 73 -7.04 5.33 16.15
C LYS A 73 -7.56 6.76 16.38
N LEU A 74 -7.74 7.54 15.31
CA LEU A 74 -8.37 8.85 15.36
C LEU A 74 -9.82 8.75 15.89
N LEU A 75 -10.61 7.82 15.35
CA LEU A 75 -11.99 7.62 15.77
C LEU A 75 -12.12 7.08 17.20
N GLU A 76 -11.15 6.30 17.67
CA GLU A 76 -11.07 5.84 19.07
C GLU A 76 -10.78 7.00 20.02
N SER A 77 -9.80 7.84 19.67
CA SER A 77 -9.40 9.00 20.49
C SER A 77 -10.40 10.17 20.45
N HIS A 78 -11.22 10.26 19.39
CA HIS A 78 -12.22 11.30 19.18
C HIS A 78 -13.61 10.68 18.91
N PRO A 79 -14.36 10.27 19.94
CA PRO A 79 -15.64 9.56 19.76
C PRO A 79 -16.71 10.33 18.97
N ALA A 80 -16.68 11.67 18.98
CA ALA A 80 -17.59 12.52 18.22
C ALA A 80 -17.18 12.72 16.75
N ALA A 81 -15.98 12.29 16.35
CA ALA A 81 -15.48 12.44 14.99
C ALA A 81 -16.08 11.42 14.03
N GLN A 82 -16.27 11.85 12.79
CA GLN A 82 -16.57 11.01 11.65
C GLN A 82 -15.49 11.23 10.57
N THR A 83 -15.28 10.25 9.73
CA THR A 83 -14.29 10.33 8.64
C THR A 83 -14.98 10.26 7.30
N LEU A 84 -14.73 11.25 6.45
CA LEU A 84 -15.00 11.18 5.02
C LEU A 84 -13.74 10.65 4.30
N LEU A 85 -13.76 9.38 3.94
CA LEU A 85 -12.65 8.73 3.24
C LEU A 85 -12.87 8.79 1.73
N THR A 86 -12.03 9.52 1.01
CA THR A 86 -12.14 9.63 -0.45
C THR A 86 -11.04 8.87 -1.16
N SER A 87 -11.39 8.18 -2.26
CA SER A 87 -10.42 7.43 -3.06
C SER A 87 -10.60 7.56 -4.57
N GLY A 88 -9.52 7.24 -5.31
CA GLY A 88 -9.45 7.39 -6.76
C GLY A 88 -9.86 6.14 -7.56
N THR A 89 -9.93 4.93 -6.97
CA THR A 89 -10.08 3.67 -7.70
C THR A 89 -11.21 2.78 -7.18
N VAL A 90 -11.74 1.93 -8.05
CA VAL A 90 -12.77 0.93 -7.66
C VAL A 90 -12.21 -0.07 -6.65
N THR A 91 -10.94 -0.44 -6.80
CA THR A 91 -10.28 -1.38 -5.88
C THR A 91 -10.12 -0.79 -4.47
N SER A 92 -9.75 0.51 -4.37
CA SER A 92 -9.67 1.19 -3.07
C SER A 92 -11.06 1.31 -2.42
N ALA A 93 -12.10 1.60 -3.22
CA ALA A 93 -13.48 1.63 -2.74
C ALA A 93 -13.93 0.27 -2.18
N LYS A 94 -13.54 -0.84 -2.86
CA LYS A 94 -13.81 -2.18 -2.36
C LYS A 94 -13.16 -2.42 -0.99
N ILE A 95 -11.89 -2.02 -0.81
CA ILE A 95 -11.20 -2.16 0.49
C ILE A 95 -11.92 -1.37 1.58
N ALA A 96 -12.38 -0.14 1.29
CA ALA A 96 -13.17 0.63 2.25
C ALA A 96 -14.48 -0.09 2.63
N ASN A 97 -15.17 -0.71 1.66
CA ASN A 97 -16.39 -1.48 1.89
C ASN A 97 -16.13 -2.80 2.65
N ASP A 98 -15.00 -3.46 2.38
CA ASP A 98 -14.60 -4.70 3.06
C ASP A 98 -14.12 -4.43 4.51
N ASN A 99 -13.85 -3.16 4.86
CA ASN A 99 -13.49 -2.71 6.21
C ASN A 99 -14.54 -1.72 6.76
N PRO A 100 -15.82 -2.13 6.92
CA PRO A 100 -16.88 -1.24 7.31
C PRO A 100 -16.67 -0.71 8.74
N HIS A 101 -17.02 0.57 8.94
CA HIS A 101 -17.06 1.20 10.24
C HIS A 101 -18.16 2.26 10.20
N GLU A 102 -19.03 2.30 11.20
CA GLU A 102 -20.23 3.18 11.24
C GLU A 102 -19.91 4.68 11.09
N ARG A 103 -18.70 5.09 11.49
CA ARG A 103 -18.22 6.47 11.44
C ARG A 103 -17.28 6.75 10.26
N ILE A 104 -17.17 5.84 9.30
CA ILE A 104 -16.39 6.04 8.07
C ILE A 104 -17.32 6.08 6.86
N ILE A 105 -17.35 7.20 6.17
CA ILE A 105 -18.12 7.40 4.95
C ILE A 105 -17.14 7.37 3.79
N HIS A 106 -17.31 6.42 2.86
CA HIS A 106 -16.49 6.38 1.65
C HIS A 106 -17.19 7.07 0.48
N GLN A 107 -16.46 7.97 -0.20
CA GLN A 107 -16.86 8.58 -1.46
C GLN A 107 -15.69 8.57 -2.46
N TYR A 108 -16.01 8.42 -3.76
CA TYR A 108 -15.01 8.68 -4.80
C TYR A 108 -14.64 10.16 -4.81
N VAL A 109 -13.32 10.44 -4.85
CA VAL A 109 -12.84 11.81 -4.99
C VAL A 109 -13.38 12.43 -6.29
N PRO A 110 -13.86 13.69 -6.27
CA PRO A 110 -14.24 14.36 -7.51
C PRO A 110 -13.00 14.57 -8.40
N MET A 111 -13.19 14.60 -9.70
CA MET A 111 -12.13 15.07 -10.59
C MET A 111 -11.76 16.52 -10.22
N ASP A 112 -10.48 16.87 -10.38
CA ASP A 112 -9.97 18.19 -9.99
C ASP A 112 -10.41 19.30 -10.96
N HIS A 113 -11.72 19.45 -11.10
CA HIS A 113 -12.40 20.48 -11.88
C HIS A 113 -12.96 21.55 -10.94
N PRO A 114 -12.84 22.86 -11.23
CA PRO A 114 -13.25 23.93 -10.32
C PRO A 114 -14.69 23.80 -9.79
N GLY A 115 -15.65 23.49 -10.67
CA GLY A 115 -17.05 23.33 -10.29
C GLY A 115 -17.34 22.05 -9.49
N PHE A 116 -16.59 20.96 -9.73
CA PHE A 116 -16.77 19.71 -9.01
C PHE A 116 -16.16 19.81 -7.61
N ALA A 117 -14.96 20.35 -7.51
CA ALA A 117 -14.29 20.62 -6.25
C ALA A 117 -15.12 21.55 -5.36
N LYS A 118 -15.65 22.66 -5.94
CA LYS A 118 -16.54 23.60 -5.23
C LYS A 118 -17.76 22.90 -4.67
N ARG A 119 -18.44 22.07 -5.46
CA ARG A 119 -19.63 21.34 -5.03
C ARG A 119 -19.33 20.36 -3.90
N PHE A 120 -18.25 19.61 -4.03
CA PHE A 120 -17.79 18.64 -3.05
C PHE A 120 -17.49 19.33 -1.71
N VAL A 121 -16.61 20.32 -1.69
CA VAL A 121 -16.21 21.01 -0.46
C VAL A 121 -17.38 21.74 0.19
N LYS A 122 -18.25 22.38 -0.62
CA LYS A 122 -19.44 23.08 -0.10
C LYS A 122 -20.46 22.10 0.53
N HIS A 123 -20.62 20.88 0.00
CA HIS A 123 -21.53 19.89 0.54
C HIS A 123 -21.00 19.28 1.83
N TRP A 124 -19.74 18.79 1.79
CA TRP A 124 -19.16 18.08 2.92
C TRP A 124 -18.69 19.02 4.02
N HIS A 125 -18.24 20.20 3.67
CA HIS A 125 -17.70 21.20 4.61
C HIS A 125 -16.88 20.52 5.72
N PRO A 126 -15.79 19.78 5.35
CA PRO A 126 -15.01 19.07 6.35
C PRO A 126 -14.32 20.06 7.29
N ASP A 127 -14.10 19.63 8.51
CA ASP A 127 -13.48 20.47 9.53
C ASP A 127 -11.96 20.49 9.39
N ILE A 128 -11.36 19.38 8.90
CA ILE A 128 -9.96 19.32 8.45
C ILE A 128 -9.85 18.35 7.25
N GLY A 129 -8.77 18.50 6.45
CA GLY A 129 -8.46 17.61 5.34
C GLY A 129 -7.06 17.01 5.46
N LEU A 130 -6.95 15.68 5.37
CA LEU A 130 -5.73 14.91 5.40
C LEU A 130 -5.49 14.29 4.02
N PHE A 131 -4.46 14.75 3.31
CA PHE A 131 -4.04 14.23 2.01
C PHE A 131 -2.84 13.31 2.21
N VAL A 132 -2.85 12.14 1.56
CA VAL A 132 -1.85 11.11 1.82
C VAL A 132 -0.76 11.10 0.75
N GLU A 133 0.48 10.90 1.15
CA GLU A 133 1.68 10.76 0.30
C GLU A 133 1.96 11.99 -0.61
N SER A 134 1.63 11.89 -1.89
CA SER A 134 1.97 12.93 -2.89
C SER A 134 0.74 13.58 -3.52
N GLU A 135 -0.41 13.48 -2.86
CA GLU A 135 -1.68 13.93 -3.40
C GLU A 135 -1.82 15.46 -3.33
N ILE A 136 -1.53 16.11 -4.45
CA ILE A 136 -1.64 17.57 -4.64
C ILE A 136 -2.70 17.83 -5.71
N TRP A 137 -3.88 18.31 -5.29
CA TRP A 137 -5.06 18.55 -6.12
C TRP A 137 -5.42 20.05 -6.09
N PRO A 138 -4.90 20.87 -7.05
CA PRO A 138 -4.94 22.33 -6.92
C PRO A 138 -6.33 22.94 -6.78
N ASN A 139 -7.36 22.42 -7.48
CA ASN A 139 -8.72 22.95 -7.36
C ASN A 139 -9.40 22.54 -6.05
N LEU A 140 -9.17 21.28 -5.59
CA LEU A 140 -9.68 20.82 -4.29
C LEU A 140 -9.06 21.61 -3.16
N MET A 141 -7.72 21.77 -3.17
CA MET A 141 -6.98 22.55 -2.18
C MET A 141 -7.44 24.00 -2.17
N TYR A 142 -7.59 24.63 -3.31
CA TYR A 142 -8.12 25.99 -3.43
C TYR A 142 -9.53 26.10 -2.83
N GLN A 143 -10.41 25.14 -3.07
CA GLN A 143 -11.76 25.16 -2.51
C GLN A 143 -11.76 24.93 -1.00
N ALA A 144 -10.88 24.11 -0.48
CA ALA A 144 -10.67 23.92 0.95
C ALA A 144 -10.23 25.23 1.62
N GLU A 145 -9.21 25.91 1.06
CA GLU A 145 -8.74 27.21 1.51
C GLU A 145 -9.87 28.27 1.53
N GLN A 146 -10.68 28.35 0.45
CA GLN A 146 -11.82 29.29 0.35
C GLN A 146 -12.94 29.01 1.36
N ASN A 147 -12.99 27.84 1.95
CA ASN A 147 -13.96 27.45 2.97
C ASN A 147 -13.30 27.30 4.36
N ASN A 148 -12.09 27.82 4.55
CA ASN A 148 -11.31 27.78 5.79
C ASN A 148 -11.11 26.36 6.34
N VAL A 149 -10.99 25.36 5.47
CA VAL A 149 -10.68 23.96 5.84
C VAL A 149 -9.17 23.81 5.95
N PRO A 150 -8.61 23.58 7.15
CA PRO A 150 -7.18 23.29 7.32
C PRO A 150 -6.79 22.03 6.58
N LEU A 151 -5.66 22.07 5.87
CA LEU A 151 -5.16 20.94 5.10
C LEU A 151 -3.83 20.45 5.65
N PHE A 152 -3.67 19.13 5.67
CA PHE A 152 -2.47 18.41 6.09
C PHE A 152 -2.03 17.45 4.99
N LEU A 153 -0.74 17.44 4.66
CA LEU A 153 -0.16 16.40 3.84
C LEU A 153 0.51 15.39 4.77
N ILE A 154 -0.08 14.22 4.92
CA ILE A 154 0.38 13.18 5.85
C ILE A 154 1.09 12.06 5.10
N ASN A 155 2.02 11.36 5.77
CA ASN A 155 2.90 10.37 5.14
C ASN A 155 3.56 10.92 3.87
N ALA A 156 3.90 12.20 3.89
CA ALA A 156 4.28 12.96 2.71
C ALA A 156 5.58 12.43 2.09
N ARG A 157 5.50 12.04 0.81
CA ARG A 157 6.61 11.49 0.04
C ARG A 157 6.98 12.39 -1.13
N MET A 158 8.26 12.73 -1.25
CA MET A 158 8.80 13.46 -2.38
C MET A 158 9.91 12.66 -3.06
N SER A 159 9.60 11.96 -4.15
CA SER A 159 10.60 11.23 -4.93
C SER A 159 11.61 12.18 -5.58
N GLN A 160 12.81 11.69 -5.90
CA GLN A 160 13.83 12.48 -6.58
C GLN A 160 13.35 13.00 -7.94
N ASN A 161 12.59 12.20 -8.68
CA ASN A 161 12.04 12.61 -9.97
C ASN A 161 10.98 13.69 -9.82
N SER A 162 10.06 13.55 -8.85
CA SER A 162 9.06 14.56 -8.55
C SER A 162 9.71 15.87 -8.11
N PHE A 163 10.73 15.81 -7.23
CA PHE A 163 11.49 16.97 -6.80
C PHE A 163 12.12 17.72 -7.99
N LYS A 164 12.81 17.00 -8.90
CA LYS A 164 13.41 17.60 -10.11
C LYS A 164 12.35 18.28 -11.00
N ASN A 165 11.18 17.68 -11.14
CA ASN A 165 10.10 18.25 -11.94
C ASN A 165 9.49 19.48 -11.29
N TRP A 166 9.19 19.45 -9.99
CA TRP A 166 8.63 20.58 -9.26
C TRP A 166 9.59 21.77 -9.18
N LYS A 167 10.88 21.53 -9.10
CA LYS A 167 11.92 22.58 -9.09
C LYS A 167 11.90 23.47 -10.35
N ARG A 168 11.30 23.01 -11.47
CA ARG A 168 11.13 23.79 -12.69
C ARG A 168 10.06 24.91 -12.54
N PHE A 169 9.19 24.79 -11.53
CA PHE A 169 8.09 25.73 -11.29
C PHE A 169 8.08 26.23 -9.83
N PRO A 170 9.14 26.93 -9.37
CA PRO A 170 9.38 27.18 -7.94
C PRO A 170 8.29 28.01 -7.28
N ASN A 171 7.75 29.03 -7.97
CA ASN A 171 6.67 29.86 -7.41
C ASN A 171 5.34 29.10 -7.30
N SER A 172 5.08 28.21 -8.25
CA SER A 172 3.84 27.40 -8.26
C SER A 172 3.86 26.33 -7.19
N VAL A 173 4.96 25.59 -7.08
CA VAL A 173 5.07 24.55 -6.04
C VAL A 173 5.08 25.14 -4.64
N ARG A 174 5.80 26.24 -4.44
CA ARG A 174 5.79 26.97 -3.15
C ARG A 174 4.37 27.39 -2.78
N HIS A 175 3.61 27.94 -3.71
CA HIS A 175 2.22 28.34 -3.48
C HIS A 175 1.36 27.14 -3.07
N LEU A 176 1.45 26.00 -3.76
CA LEU A 176 0.68 24.79 -3.46
C LEU A 176 1.06 24.22 -2.09
N LEU A 177 2.37 24.06 -1.82
CA LEU A 177 2.84 23.50 -0.55
C LEU A 177 2.45 24.35 0.65
N ASN A 178 2.37 25.67 0.50
CA ASN A 178 1.98 26.59 1.58
C ASN A 178 0.45 26.72 1.76
N GLN A 179 -0.37 26.00 1.00
CA GLN A 179 -1.78 25.77 1.29
C GLN A 179 -1.99 24.68 2.35
N PHE A 180 -0.98 23.84 2.61
CA PHE A 180 -1.01 22.93 3.75
C PHE A 180 -0.64 23.67 5.04
N ASP A 181 -1.44 23.48 6.09
CA ASP A 181 -1.14 23.96 7.42
C ASP A 181 0.05 23.26 8.05
N LEU A 182 0.24 21.98 7.69
CA LEU A 182 1.40 21.19 8.07
C LEU A 182 1.64 20.06 7.08
N ILE A 183 2.91 19.82 6.75
CA ILE A 183 3.38 18.67 5.98
C ILE A 183 4.10 17.71 6.93
N LEU A 184 3.62 16.48 7.02
CA LEU A 184 4.20 15.41 7.83
C LEU A 184 4.92 14.44 6.90
N ALA A 185 6.22 14.66 6.72
CA ALA A 185 7.05 13.85 5.83
C ALA A 185 7.30 12.45 6.41
N GLN A 186 7.29 11.44 5.54
CA GLN A 186 7.55 10.04 5.92
C GLN A 186 9.00 9.75 6.28
N ASP A 187 9.95 10.61 5.85
CA ASP A 187 11.39 10.47 6.04
C ASP A 187 12.10 11.82 5.92
N ASN A 188 13.36 11.85 6.37
CA ASN A 188 14.18 13.05 6.33
C ASN A 188 14.51 13.52 4.91
N HIS A 189 14.63 12.61 3.93
CA HIS A 189 14.91 12.99 2.54
C HIS A 189 13.72 13.72 1.93
N SER A 190 12.52 13.24 2.17
CA SER A 190 11.28 13.93 1.76
C SER A 190 11.16 15.27 2.46
N CYS A 191 11.46 15.36 3.77
CA CYS A 191 11.45 16.59 4.55
C CYS A 191 12.35 17.67 3.89
N VAL A 192 13.63 17.35 3.67
CA VAL A 192 14.59 18.26 3.03
C VAL A 192 14.13 18.69 1.62
N ARG A 193 13.59 17.76 0.82
CA ARG A 193 13.09 18.10 -0.53
C ARG A 193 11.90 19.07 -0.48
N TYR A 194 10.96 18.89 0.43
CA TYR A 194 9.84 19.81 0.62
C TYR A 194 10.32 21.19 1.10
N GLU A 195 11.28 21.27 2.03
CA GLU A 195 11.90 22.51 2.49
C GLU A 195 12.57 23.25 1.32
N MET A 196 13.35 22.53 0.49
CA MET A 196 14.00 23.10 -0.69
C MET A 196 12.99 23.61 -1.74
N LEU A 197 11.77 23.06 -1.80
CA LEU A 197 10.67 23.53 -2.64
C LEU A 197 9.89 24.69 -2.00
N GLY A 198 10.26 25.09 -0.78
CA GLY A 198 9.72 26.27 -0.09
C GLY A 198 8.51 26.00 0.78
N ALA A 199 8.31 24.76 1.25
CA ALA A 199 7.36 24.44 2.31
C ALA A 199 7.78 25.14 3.62
N ARG A 200 6.80 25.76 4.33
CA ARG A 200 7.07 26.55 5.54
C ARG A 200 6.87 25.78 6.82
N ARG A 201 5.94 24.83 6.81
CA ARG A 201 5.55 24.05 7.99
C ARG A 201 5.68 22.57 7.65
N ILE A 202 6.78 22.00 8.08
CA ILE A 202 7.11 20.60 7.81
C ILE A 202 7.79 19.97 9.02
N ILE A 203 7.43 18.72 9.29
CA ILE A 203 8.08 17.86 10.28
C ILE A 203 8.30 16.46 9.68
N SER A 204 9.29 15.74 10.17
CA SER A 204 9.46 14.32 9.88
C SER A 204 8.65 13.53 10.90
N ALA A 205 7.58 12.87 10.44
CA ALA A 205 6.64 12.15 11.31
C ALA A 205 6.76 10.60 11.17
N GLY A 206 7.72 10.13 10.38
CA GLY A 206 7.85 8.70 10.10
C GLY A 206 6.86 8.19 9.05
N ASN A 207 7.02 6.92 8.67
CA ASN A 207 6.23 6.31 7.61
C ASN A 207 5.14 5.39 8.19
N LEU A 208 3.88 5.75 7.95
CA LEU A 208 2.69 5.01 8.42
C LEU A 208 2.69 3.53 8.00
N LYS A 209 3.45 3.15 6.97
CA LYS A 209 3.56 1.75 6.55
C LYS A 209 4.20 0.86 7.62
N TYR A 210 5.04 1.44 8.50
CA TYR A 210 5.62 0.70 9.64
C TYR A 210 4.62 0.49 10.78
N ASP A 211 3.48 1.17 10.79
CA ASP A 211 2.44 1.02 11.81
C ASP A 211 1.26 0.15 11.33
N THR A 212 1.30 -0.33 10.06
CA THR A 212 0.25 -1.21 9.54
C THR A 212 0.19 -2.50 10.37
N PRO A 213 -0.99 -2.97 10.80
CA PRO A 213 -1.09 -4.22 11.54
C PRO A 213 -0.64 -5.42 10.68
N PRO A 214 -0.26 -6.53 11.30
CA PRO A 214 0.00 -7.77 10.60
C PRO A 214 -1.18 -8.16 9.70
N LEU A 215 -0.90 -8.73 8.53
CA LEU A 215 -1.94 -9.20 7.63
C LEU A 215 -2.85 -10.21 8.35
N PRO A 216 -4.18 -10.12 8.16
CA PRO A 216 -5.13 -11.02 8.80
C PRO A 216 -5.01 -12.44 8.25
N HIS A 217 -5.47 -13.41 9.02
CA HIS A 217 -5.61 -14.80 8.63
C HIS A 217 -6.81 -15.42 9.34
N LYS A 218 -7.24 -16.59 8.87
CA LYS A 218 -8.21 -17.42 9.56
C LYS A 218 -7.45 -18.47 10.39
N GLU A 219 -7.62 -18.46 11.69
CA GLU A 219 -6.89 -19.34 12.62
C GLU A 219 -7.13 -20.81 12.30
N THR A 220 -8.37 -21.19 11.97
CA THR A 220 -8.73 -22.57 11.58
C THR A 220 -7.97 -23.03 10.33
N GLU A 221 -7.80 -22.15 9.32
CA GLU A 221 -7.05 -22.47 8.11
C GLU A 221 -5.53 -22.60 8.40
N LEU A 222 -5.00 -21.75 9.29
CA LEU A 222 -3.61 -21.85 9.72
C LEU A 222 -3.34 -23.18 10.41
N GLN A 223 -4.20 -23.60 11.32
CA GLN A 223 -4.09 -24.88 12.02
C GLN A 223 -4.19 -26.07 11.07
N ASN A 224 -5.18 -26.07 10.16
CA ASN A 224 -5.37 -27.14 9.18
C ASN A 224 -4.15 -27.29 8.26
N LEU A 225 -3.64 -26.20 7.70
CA LEU A 225 -2.48 -26.23 6.82
C LEU A 225 -1.20 -26.58 7.60
N SER A 226 -1.01 -26.06 8.80
CA SER A 226 0.13 -26.43 9.66
C SER A 226 0.14 -27.91 9.99
N GLN A 227 -1.01 -28.51 10.28
CA GLN A 227 -1.15 -29.94 10.52
C GLN A 227 -0.83 -30.77 9.26
N ALA A 228 -1.33 -30.36 8.10
CA ALA A 228 -1.07 -31.04 6.83
C ALA A 228 0.40 -30.96 6.40
N ILE A 229 1.07 -29.83 6.69
CA ILE A 229 2.50 -29.60 6.40
C ILE A 229 3.37 -30.39 7.40
N GLY A 230 2.98 -30.42 8.68
CA GLY A 230 3.75 -31.08 9.73
C GLY A 230 5.13 -30.46 9.93
N SER A 231 6.17 -31.29 9.97
CA SER A 231 7.57 -30.87 10.18
C SER A 231 8.36 -30.72 8.88
N ARG A 232 7.71 -30.64 7.74
CA ARG A 232 8.37 -30.51 6.43
C ARG A 232 9.14 -29.19 6.33
N PRO A 233 10.34 -29.18 5.73
CA PRO A 233 11.00 -27.94 5.34
C PRO A 233 10.11 -27.16 4.37
N ILE A 234 9.95 -25.85 4.61
CA ILE A 234 9.03 -25.01 3.83
C ILE A 234 9.62 -23.64 3.54
N TRP A 235 9.35 -23.11 2.36
CA TRP A 235 9.61 -21.72 1.99
C TRP A 235 8.50 -21.16 1.12
N LEU A 236 8.38 -19.86 1.05
CA LEU A 236 7.33 -19.12 0.35
C LEU A 236 7.92 -18.22 -0.74
N ALA A 237 7.46 -18.36 -1.98
CA ALA A 237 7.61 -17.38 -3.05
C ALA A 237 6.35 -16.50 -3.07
N ALA A 238 6.45 -15.29 -2.49
CA ALA A 238 5.32 -14.43 -2.17
C ALA A 238 5.04 -13.41 -3.26
N SER A 239 3.79 -13.32 -3.73
CA SER A 239 3.33 -12.33 -4.73
C SER A 239 4.18 -12.33 -6.01
N THR A 240 4.44 -13.49 -6.55
CA THR A 240 5.31 -13.73 -7.71
C THR A 240 4.69 -13.21 -9.01
N HIS A 241 5.55 -12.83 -9.92
CA HIS A 241 5.23 -12.43 -11.28
C HIS A 241 5.76 -13.42 -12.31
N GLU A 242 5.35 -13.23 -13.57
CA GLU A 242 5.72 -14.12 -14.66
C GLU A 242 7.23 -14.34 -14.77
N GLY A 243 7.66 -15.60 -14.75
CA GLY A 243 9.05 -16.04 -14.70
C GLY A 243 9.53 -16.38 -13.28
N GLU A 244 9.07 -15.69 -12.23
CA GLU A 244 9.49 -15.97 -10.85
C GLU A 244 8.91 -17.27 -10.31
N GLU A 245 7.72 -17.67 -10.77
CA GLU A 245 7.11 -18.95 -10.40
C GLU A 245 7.93 -20.15 -10.93
N LEU A 246 8.45 -20.03 -12.15
CA LEU A 246 9.33 -21.06 -12.70
C LEU A 246 10.68 -21.10 -11.98
N MET A 247 11.24 -19.94 -11.63
CA MET A 247 12.44 -19.87 -10.80
C MET A 247 12.22 -20.57 -9.46
N ALA A 248 11.09 -20.35 -8.82
CA ALA A 248 10.75 -21.01 -7.55
C ALA A 248 10.62 -22.52 -7.71
N ALA A 249 10.00 -22.98 -8.79
CA ALA A 249 9.84 -24.41 -9.08
C ALA A 249 11.16 -25.10 -9.40
N GLU A 250 12.05 -24.47 -10.18
CA GLU A 250 13.39 -25.00 -10.45
C GLU A 250 14.24 -25.04 -9.18
N THR A 251 14.12 -24.01 -8.30
CA THR A 251 14.73 -24.01 -6.98
C THR A 251 14.28 -25.22 -6.15
N HIS A 252 12.95 -25.48 -6.14
CA HIS A 252 12.41 -26.67 -5.48
C HIS A 252 13.03 -27.95 -6.03
N LYS A 253 13.03 -28.12 -7.36
CA LYS A 253 13.55 -29.30 -8.04
C LYS A 253 15.04 -29.56 -7.72
N ASN A 254 15.84 -28.50 -7.64
CA ASN A 254 17.25 -28.58 -7.30
C ASN A 254 17.49 -28.97 -5.85
N LEU A 255 16.59 -28.59 -4.93
CA LEU A 255 16.76 -28.77 -3.50
C LEU A 255 16.03 -29.96 -2.88
N LYS A 256 15.01 -30.53 -3.55
CA LYS A 256 14.18 -31.60 -2.97
C LYS A 256 14.95 -32.86 -2.55
N ASN A 257 16.06 -33.18 -3.22
CA ASN A 257 16.91 -34.29 -2.84
C ASN A 257 17.79 -33.98 -1.63
N LYS A 258 18.22 -32.73 -1.45
CA LYS A 258 19.01 -32.26 -0.31
C LYS A 258 18.16 -32.04 0.93
N HIS A 259 16.90 -31.61 0.74
CA HIS A 259 15.92 -31.38 1.79
C HIS A 259 14.72 -32.29 1.62
N PRO A 260 14.77 -33.56 2.07
CA PRO A 260 13.66 -34.51 1.91
C PRO A 260 12.36 -33.96 2.51
N GLY A 261 11.28 -34.10 1.73
CA GLY A 261 9.97 -33.58 2.11
C GLY A 261 9.81 -32.07 1.95
N LEU A 262 10.75 -31.37 1.30
CA LEU A 262 10.63 -29.95 1.00
C LEU A 262 9.25 -29.65 0.40
N LEU A 263 8.63 -28.56 0.85
CA LEU A 263 7.40 -28.00 0.28
C LEU A 263 7.67 -26.53 -0.09
N SER A 264 7.38 -26.17 -1.32
CA SER A 264 7.43 -24.77 -1.75
C SER A 264 6.02 -24.22 -1.90
N ILE A 265 5.70 -23.13 -1.23
CA ILE A 265 4.46 -22.38 -1.46
C ILE A 265 4.76 -21.31 -2.51
N ILE A 266 4.00 -21.30 -3.61
CA ILE A 266 4.08 -20.27 -4.65
C ILE A 266 2.76 -19.49 -4.66
N ALA A 267 2.80 -18.23 -4.31
CA ALA A 267 1.64 -17.35 -4.26
C ALA A 267 1.73 -16.28 -5.37
N PRO A 268 1.09 -16.51 -6.54
CA PRO A 268 1.16 -15.59 -7.66
C PRO A 268 0.40 -14.29 -7.36
N ARG A 269 0.97 -13.15 -7.76
CA ARG A 269 0.33 -11.82 -7.65
C ARG A 269 -0.99 -11.75 -8.42
N HIS A 270 -1.13 -12.56 -9.46
CA HIS A 270 -2.28 -12.66 -10.33
C HIS A 270 -2.86 -14.08 -10.33
N PRO A 271 -3.77 -14.40 -9.39
CA PRO A 271 -4.33 -15.76 -9.22
C PRO A 271 -5.00 -16.33 -10.47
N GLN A 272 -5.53 -15.47 -11.36
CA GLN A 272 -6.11 -15.88 -12.65
C GLN A 272 -5.12 -16.61 -13.57
N ARG A 273 -3.82 -16.59 -13.27
CA ARG A 273 -2.79 -17.36 -13.98
C ARG A 273 -2.68 -18.82 -13.48
N GLY A 274 -3.46 -19.20 -12.46
CA GLY A 274 -3.38 -20.52 -11.82
C GLY A 274 -3.38 -21.67 -12.82
N ASP A 275 -4.33 -21.71 -13.77
CA ASP A 275 -4.44 -22.78 -14.78
C ASP A 275 -3.20 -22.89 -15.66
N SER A 276 -2.63 -21.77 -16.09
CA SER A 276 -1.41 -21.76 -16.90
C SER A 276 -0.18 -22.17 -16.09
N LEU A 277 -0.13 -21.78 -14.81
CA LEU A 277 0.97 -22.14 -13.91
C LEU A 277 0.96 -23.64 -13.61
N VAL A 278 -0.19 -24.25 -13.33
CA VAL A 278 -0.29 -25.69 -13.11
C VAL A 278 0.30 -26.45 -14.30
N LYS A 279 -0.05 -26.08 -15.53
CA LYS A 279 0.52 -26.73 -16.74
C LYS A 279 2.05 -26.63 -16.79
N GLN A 280 2.59 -25.41 -16.63
CA GLN A 280 4.03 -25.16 -16.68
C GLN A 280 4.78 -25.91 -15.57
N LEU A 281 4.23 -25.93 -14.36
CA LEU A 281 4.86 -26.59 -13.21
C LEU A 281 4.79 -28.12 -13.33
N THR A 282 3.73 -28.67 -13.92
CA THR A 282 3.60 -30.12 -14.17
C THR A 282 4.61 -30.60 -15.22
N GLU A 283 4.97 -29.78 -16.22
CA GLU A 283 6.02 -30.06 -17.19
C GLU A 283 7.41 -30.28 -16.56
N LEU A 284 7.62 -29.75 -15.35
CA LEU A 284 8.84 -29.96 -14.57
C LEU A 284 8.85 -31.28 -13.76
N ASN A 285 7.81 -32.12 -13.90
CA ASN A 285 7.59 -33.34 -13.13
C ASN A 285 7.50 -33.08 -11.61
N LEU A 286 6.79 -32.03 -11.21
CA LEU A 286 6.49 -31.69 -9.82
C LEU A 286 5.03 -32.01 -9.49
N THR A 287 4.79 -32.50 -8.29
CA THR A 287 3.44 -32.76 -7.76
C THR A 287 2.87 -31.48 -7.17
N ILE A 288 1.71 -31.04 -7.67
CA ILE A 288 1.10 -29.75 -7.31
C ILE A 288 -0.20 -29.97 -6.57
N ALA A 289 -0.40 -29.24 -5.46
CA ALA A 289 -1.71 -29.05 -4.84
C ALA A 289 -2.12 -27.59 -4.99
N ARG A 290 -3.39 -27.35 -5.36
CA ARG A 290 -3.92 -26.02 -5.69
C ARG A 290 -4.87 -25.50 -4.61
N ARG A 291 -4.61 -24.29 -4.11
CA ARG A 291 -5.42 -23.67 -3.03
C ARG A 291 -6.84 -23.34 -3.49
N SER A 292 -7.00 -22.72 -4.66
CA SER A 292 -8.31 -22.33 -5.20
C SER A 292 -9.27 -23.50 -5.44
N GLU A 293 -8.72 -24.71 -5.62
CA GLU A 293 -9.48 -25.95 -5.80
C GLU A 293 -9.60 -26.77 -4.51
N SER A 294 -9.14 -26.21 -3.37
CA SER A 294 -9.17 -26.87 -2.06
C SER A 294 -8.46 -28.22 -2.04
N GLN A 295 -7.44 -28.38 -2.88
CA GLN A 295 -6.65 -29.63 -2.93
C GLN A 295 -5.80 -29.76 -1.67
N ALA A 296 -5.77 -30.98 -1.10
CA ALA A 296 -5.02 -31.27 0.10
C ALA A 296 -3.51 -31.33 -0.17
N ILE A 297 -2.72 -30.84 0.79
CA ILE A 297 -1.27 -31.05 0.80
C ILE A 297 -1.00 -32.48 1.31
N ASN A 298 -0.46 -33.33 0.44
CA ASN A 298 -0.08 -34.70 0.73
C ASN A 298 1.44 -34.80 0.96
N ALA A 299 1.92 -35.96 1.40
CA ALA A 299 3.34 -36.18 1.66
C ALA A 299 4.22 -36.03 0.41
N ASP A 300 3.68 -36.32 -0.77
CA ASP A 300 4.33 -36.23 -2.08
C ASP A 300 4.11 -34.86 -2.79
N THR A 301 3.37 -33.93 -2.19
CA THR A 301 3.17 -32.61 -2.77
C THR A 301 4.48 -31.83 -2.76
N ASP A 302 4.98 -31.46 -3.93
CA ASP A 302 6.18 -30.62 -4.12
C ASP A 302 5.85 -29.13 -3.98
N ILE A 303 4.80 -28.69 -4.70
CA ILE A 303 4.39 -27.29 -4.78
C ILE A 303 2.97 -27.11 -4.27
N TYR A 304 2.77 -26.17 -3.36
CA TYR A 304 1.45 -25.67 -3.02
C TYR A 304 1.21 -24.35 -3.73
N LEU A 305 0.40 -24.37 -4.77
CA LEU A 305 0.05 -23.18 -5.56
C LEU A 305 -1.05 -22.41 -4.83
N ALA A 306 -0.67 -21.31 -4.19
CA ALA A 306 -1.53 -20.44 -3.39
C ALA A 306 -2.20 -19.35 -4.25
N ASP A 307 -3.02 -19.76 -5.20
CA ASP A 307 -3.67 -18.93 -6.21
C ASP A 307 -5.00 -18.31 -5.73
N THR A 308 -4.96 -17.71 -4.55
CA THR A 308 -6.10 -17.03 -3.91
C THR A 308 -5.77 -15.58 -3.56
N ILE A 309 -6.80 -14.77 -3.30
CA ILE A 309 -6.64 -13.37 -2.89
C ILE A 309 -6.98 -13.21 -1.41
N GLY A 310 -6.17 -12.41 -0.69
CA GLY A 310 -6.43 -12.05 0.71
C GLY A 310 -5.88 -13.03 1.74
N GLU A 311 -5.13 -14.06 1.32
CA GLU A 311 -4.58 -15.08 2.21
C GLU A 311 -3.07 -14.97 2.47
N MET A 312 -2.40 -13.90 2.01
CA MET A 312 -0.95 -13.74 2.23
C MET A 312 -0.56 -13.79 3.71
N GLY A 313 -1.42 -13.25 4.60
CA GLY A 313 -1.19 -13.34 6.05
C GLY A 313 -1.14 -14.77 6.59
N LEU A 314 -1.85 -15.71 5.96
CA LEU A 314 -1.79 -17.12 6.24
C LEU A 314 -0.45 -17.72 5.79
N PHE A 315 -0.05 -17.47 4.53
CA PHE A 315 1.15 -18.06 3.95
C PHE A 315 2.45 -17.58 4.59
N TYR A 316 2.54 -16.30 4.96
CA TYR A 316 3.68 -15.78 5.73
C TYR A 316 3.81 -16.40 7.13
N ARG A 317 2.70 -16.83 7.76
CA ARG A 317 2.76 -17.53 9.07
C ARG A 317 3.16 -18.98 8.97
N LEU A 318 2.94 -19.59 7.80
CA LEU A 318 3.34 -20.97 7.55
C LEU A 318 4.84 -21.11 7.27
N SER A 319 5.49 -20.04 6.79
CA SER A 319 6.90 -20.11 6.37
C SER A 319 7.77 -19.04 7.01
N ASP A 320 8.87 -19.49 7.62
CA ASP A 320 9.94 -18.63 8.14
C ASP A 320 10.84 -18.01 7.05
N ILE A 321 10.66 -18.40 5.78
CA ILE A 321 11.51 -18.00 4.64
C ILE A 321 10.60 -17.46 3.56
N ALA A 322 10.86 -16.23 3.09
CA ALA A 322 10.05 -15.60 2.06
C ALA A 322 10.89 -14.90 0.98
N PHE A 323 10.68 -15.29 -0.27
CA PHE A 323 11.05 -14.52 -1.44
C PHE A 323 9.99 -13.45 -1.70
N ILE A 324 10.40 -12.21 -1.89
CA ILE A 324 9.50 -11.11 -2.23
C ILE A 324 9.43 -10.98 -3.75
N GLY A 325 8.31 -11.33 -4.33
CA GLY A 325 8.09 -11.33 -5.78
C GLY A 325 8.00 -9.95 -6.40
N GLY A 326 8.03 -9.91 -7.75
CA GLY A 326 8.11 -8.69 -8.54
C GLY A 326 9.43 -7.98 -8.41
N THR A 327 10.45 -8.66 -7.85
CA THR A 327 11.77 -8.08 -7.59
C THR A 327 12.87 -8.61 -8.53
N VAL A 328 12.68 -9.76 -9.13
CA VAL A 328 13.60 -10.29 -10.19
C VAL A 328 13.14 -9.81 -11.56
N THR A 329 11.84 -9.73 -11.77
CA THR A 329 11.24 -9.15 -12.98
C THR A 329 11.06 -7.64 -12.81
N PRO A 330 10.99 -6.83 -13.90
CA PRO A 330 10.94 -5.37 -13.82
C PRO A 330 9.54 -4.84 -13.39
N GLN A 331 9.04 -5.29 -12.25
CA GLN A 331 7.74 -4.90 -11.68
C GLN A 331 7.89 -3.91 -10.52
N GLY A 332 9.11 -3.67 -10.03
CA GLY A 332 9.41 -2.71 -8.97
C GLY A 332 9.17 -3.23 -7.55
N GLY A 333 8.95 -4.55 -7.39
CA GLY A 333 8.84 -5.22 -6.10
C GLY A 333 7.50 -5.08 -5.39
N GLN A 334 7.24 -6.00 -4.46
CA GLN A 334 6.12 -6.00 -3.53
C GLN A 334 6.57 -5.53 -2.13
N ASN A 335 5.60 -5.30 -1.23
CA ASN A 335 5.86 -4.76 0.11
C ASN A 335 6.63 -5.76 1.00
N PRO A 336 7.90 -5.51 1.36
CA PRO A 336 8.68 -6.44 2.19
C PRO A 336 8.28 -6.42 3.66
N LEU A 337 7.61 -5.35 4.14
CA LEU A 337 7.24 -5.21 5.55
C LEU A 337 6.17 -6.23 5.97
N GLU A 338 5.37 -6.73 5.03
CA GLU A 338 4.35 -7.75 5.30
C GLU A 338 4.99 -9.05 5.77
N ALA A 339 6.03 -9.51 5.06
CA ALA A 339 6.82 -10.69 5.41
C ALA A 339 7.63 -10.46 6.71
N ALA A 340 8.31 -9.30 6.80
CA ALA A 340 9.12 -8.93 7.95
C ALA A 340 8.33 -8.92 9.25
N ARG A 341 7.14 -8.33 9.25
CA ARG A 341 6.26 -8.22 10.41
C ARG A 341 5.74 -9.57 10.89
N LEU A 342 5.61 -10.54 9.99
CA LEU A 342 5.19 -11.90 10.30
C LEU A 342 6.37 -12.84 10.58
N GLY A 343 7.58 -12.29 10.68
CA GLY A 343 8.76 -12.99 11.12
C GLY A 343 9.37 -13.92 10.07
N SER A 344 9.23 -13.62 8.78
CA SER A 344 9.94 -14.33 7.73
C SER A 344 11.34 -13.75 7.48
N ALA A 345 12.32 -14.60 7.24
CA ALA A 345 13.61 -14.22 6.68
C ALA A 345 13.42 -13.86 5.19
N ILE A 346 13.77 -12.63 4.81
CA ILE A 346 13.42 -12.05 3.53
C ILE A 346 14.60 -12.14 2.56
N PHE A 347 14.32 -12.53 1.31
CA PHE A 347 15.22 -12.30 0.19
C PHE A 347 14.46 -11.80 -1.04
N TYR A 348 15.15 -11.07 -1.94
CA TYR A 348 14.52 -10.31 -3.00
C TYR A 348 15.48 -10.03 -4.16
N GLY A 349 14.97 -9.70 -5.33
CA GLY A 349 15.75 -9.31 -6.51
C GLY A 349 16.02 -7.80 -6.59
N PRO A 350 16.75 -7.33 -7.64
CA PRO A 350 17.19 -5.94 -7.79
C PRO A 350 16.08 -4.95 -8.19
N SER A 351 14.98 -5.41 -8.79
CA SER A 351 13.85 -4.55 -9.18
C SER A 351 12.98 -4.26 -7.96
N ASN A 352 13.22 -3.12 -7.29
CA ASN A 352 12.58 -2.79 -6.03
C ASN A 352 12.15 -1.31 -5.91
N GLU A 353 11.95 -0.65 -7.04
CA GLU A 353 11.74 0.80 -7.14
C GLU A 353 10.48 1.28 -6.42
N ASN A 354 9.43 0.45 -6.35
CA ASN A 354 8.18 0.79 -5.65
C ASN A 354 8.37 0.93 -4.15
N PHE A 355 9.37 0.20 -3.59
CA PHE A 355 9.69 0.14 -2.16
C PHE A 355 11.17 0.38 -1.88
N SER A 356 11.86 1.14 -2.75
CA SER A 356 13.32 1.32 -2.74
C SER A 356 13.87 1.74 -1.37
N GLU A 357 13.20 2.66 -0.67
CA GLU A 357 13.62 3.11 0.66
C GLU A 357 13.60 1.97 1.69
N MET A 358 12.56 1.09 1.63
CA MET A 358 12.43 -0.05 2.53
C MET A 358 13.49 -1.10 2.24
N PHE A 359 13.74 -1.42 0.96
CA PHE A 359 14.78 -2.37 0.57
C PHE A 359 16.19 -1.85 0.88
N THR A 360 16.43 -0.53 0.73
CA THR A 360 17.67 0.10 1.16
C THR A 360 17.88 -0.08 2.66
N LEU A 361 16.87 0.20 3.47
CA LEU A 361 16.95 0.04 4.92
C LEU A 361 17.13 -1.44 5.32
N ILE A 362 16.41 -2.36 4.68
CA ILE A 362 16.58 -3.81 4.88
C ILE A 362 18.04 -4.22 4.65
N LYS A 363 18.68 -3.71 3.59
CA LYS A 363 20.07 -3.97 3.27
C LYS A 363 21.03 -3.36 4.30
N GLU A 364 20.81 -2.11 4.71
CA GLU A 364 21.65 -1.40 5.69
C GLU A 364 21.66 -2.07 7.06
N VAL A 365 20.51 -2.60 7.52
CA VAL A 365 20.40 -3.24 8.84
C VAL A 365 20.59 -4.76 8.79
N ASP A 366 21.00 -5.31 7.67
CA ASP A 366 21.19 -6.76 7.49
C ASP A 366 19.93 -7.59 7.78
N ALA A 367 18.76 -7.10 7.33
CA ALA A 367 17.45 -7.70 7.57
C ALA A 367 16.93 -8.56 6.41
N GLY A 368 17.68 -8.65 5.31
CA GLY A 368 17.33 -9.44 4.12
C GLY A 368 18.51 -9.59 3.18
N ARG A 369 18.31 -10.34 2.09
CA ARG A 369 19.34 -10.62 1.07
C ARG A 369 18.85 -10.34 -0.33
N GLU A 370 19.70 -9.70 -1.11
CA GLU A 370 19.48 -9.46 -2.52
C GLU A 370 20.05 -10.63 -3.34
N ILE A 371 19.29 -11.08 -4.34
CA ILE A 371 19.68 -12.15 -5.29
C ILE A 371 19.59 -11.62 -6.71
N PHE A 372 20.41 -12.15 -7.63
CA PHE A 372 20.50 -11.66 -9.01
C PHE A 372 20.24 -12.74 -10.06
N SER A 373 20.18 -14.00 -9.67
CA SER A 373 20.06 -15.15 -10.59
C SER A 373 19.24 -16.29 -10.00
N GLN A 374 18.91 -17.25 -10.86
CA GLN A 374 18.33 -18.54 -10.49
C GLN A 374 19.19 -19.28 -9.47
N ASN A 375 20.49 -19.30 -9.69
CA ASN A 375 21.43 -19.99 -8.79
C ASN A 375 21.47 -19.33 -7.42
N ASP A 376 21.50 -17.96 -7.38
CA ASP A 376 21.44 -17.23 -6.11
C ASP A 376 20.14 -17.53 -5.33
N MET A 377 19.00 -17.68 -6.02
CA MET A 377 17.75 -18.09 -5.38
C MET A 377 17.87 -19.48 -4.76
N THR A 378 18.42 -20.44 -5.49
CA THR A 378 18.63 -21.81 -5.02
C THR A 378 19.56 -21.84 -3.81
N ASP A 379 20.72 -21.16 -3.88
CA ASP A 379 21.70 -21.09 -2.81
C ASP A 379 21.15 -20.37 -1.57
N MET A 380 20.35 -19.33 -1.76
CA MET A 380 19.72 -18.61 -0.65
C MET A 380 18.67 -19.44 0.08
N VAL A 381 17.81 -20.14 -0.66
CA VAL A 381 16.81 -21.04 -0.06
C VAL A 381 17.51 -22.17 0.69
N ASP A 382 18.54 -22.78 0.09
CA ASP A 382 19.34 -23.84 0.73
C ASP A 382 19.99 -23.35 2.03
N LEU A 383 20.63 -22.18 1.99
CA LEU A 383 21.26 -21.57 3.17
C LEU A 383 20.23 -21.31 4.28
N LEU A 384 19.08 -20.71 3.94
CA LEU A 384 18.03 -20.39 4.90
C LEU A 384 17.34 -21.63 5.48
N LEU A 385 17.27 -22.74 4.72
CA LEU A 385 16.78 -24.02 5.24
C LEU A 385 17.79 -24.68 6.17
N SER A 386 19.09 -24.62 5.85
CA SER A 386 20.18 -25.33 6.55
C SER A 386 20.70 -24.58 7.77
N ASP A 387 20.80 -23.23 7.73
CA ASP A 387 21.35 -22.39 8.79
C ASP A 387 20.24 -21.66 9.55
N SER A 388 19.81 -22.27 10.64
CA SER A 388 18.76 -21.70 11.52
C SER A 388 19.20 -20.41 12.21
N ASP A 389 20.48 -20.22 12.49
CA ASP A 389 20.97 -19.05 13.22
C ASP A 389 21.07 -17.85 12.28
N PHE A 390 21.52 -18.07 11.04
CA PHE A 390 21.49 -17.06 10.01
C PHE A 390 20.04 -16.63 9.71
N ARG A 391 19.10 -17.58 9.56
CA ARG A 391 17.68 -17.29 9.38
C ARG A 391 17.11 -16.47 10.54
N LYS A 392 17.36 -16.86 11.78
CA LYS A 392 16.94 -16.11 12.99
C LYS A 392 17.52 -14.71 13.03
N LYS A 393 18.80 -14.54 12.63
CA LYS A 393 19.45 -13.22 12.57
C LYS A 393 18.69 -12.28 11.64
N LEU A 394 18.38 -12.70 10.41
CA LEU A 394 17.63 -11.89 9.45
C LEU A 394 16.24 -11.50 9.97
N LYS A 395 15.49 -12.48 10.52
CA LYS A 395 14.17 -12.26 11.14
C LYS A 395 14.22 -11.22 12.26
N ASN A 396 15.16 -11.36 13.17
CA ASN A 396 15.31 -10.45 14.33
C ASN A 396 15.68 -9.03 13.88
N ASN A 397 16.56 -8.91 12.89
CA ASN A 397 16.94 -7.61 12.34
C ASN A 397 15.74 -6.94 11.66
N ALA A 398 14.93 -7.69 10.91
CA ALA A 398 13.73 -7.20 10.26
C ALA A 398 12.69 -6.71 11.28
N LEU A 399 12.44 -7.44 12.35
CA LEU A 399 11.53 -7.03 13.42
C LEU A 399 12.03 -5.78 14.15
N LYS A 400 13.32 -5.73 14.53
CA LYS A 400 13.93 -4.54 15.15
C LYS A 400 13.85 -3.31 14.25
N MET A 401 14.02 -3.48 12.94
CA MET A 401 13.88 -2.42 11.96
C MET A 401 12.46 -1.85 11.97
N ILE A 402 11.44 -2.72 11.98
CA ILE A 402 10.04 -2.30 12.02
C ILE A 402 9.77 -1.53 13.33
N ASP A 403 10.13 -2.09 14.47
CA ASP A 403 9.89 -1.47 15.78
C ASP A 403 10.56 -0.11 15.91
N LYS A 404 11.79 0.04 15.40
CA LYS A 404 12.52 1.30 15.42
C LYS A 404 11.88 2.40 14.56
N ASN A 405 11.18 2.02 13.47
CA ASN A 405 10.55 2.95 12.53
C ASN A 405 9.03 3.10 12.76
N ALA A 406 8.46 2.39 13.74
CA ALA A 406 7.06 2.53 14.14
C ALA A 406 6.81 3.84 14.90
N GLY A 407 5.53 4.20 15.06
CA GLY A 407 5.09 5.38 15.82
C GLY A 407 4.66 6.56 14.96
N ALA A 408 4.71 6.46 13.62
CA ALA A 408 4.27 7.51 12.70
C ALA A 408 2.77 7.87 12.88
N THR A 409 1.94 6.89 13.22
CA THR A 409 0.52 7.08 13.52
C THR A 409 0.31 7.99 14.71
N ASP A 410 1.04 7.76 15.81
CA ASP A 410 0.95 8.58 17.03
C ASP A 410 1.49 9.99 16.80
N GLN A 411 2.61 10.11 16.10
CA GLN A 411 3.17 11.41 15.75
C GLN A 411 2.20 12.20 14.85
N THR A 412 1.56 11.53 13.87
CA THR A 412 0.57 12.16 13.01
C THR A 412 -0.63 12.65 13.81
N LEU A 413 -1.22 11.81 14.67
CA LEU A 413 -2.35 12.18 15.53
C LEU A 413 -1.99 13.34 16.46
N THR A 414 -0.85 13.28 17.14
CA THR A 414 -0.37 14.36 18.01
C THR A 414 -0.27 15.68 17.26
N ALA A 415 0.24 15.67 16.04
CA ALA A 415 0.41 16.87 15.24
C ALA A 415 -0.92 17.51 14.78
N ILE A 416 -1.97 16.71 14.52
CA ILE A 416 -3.27 17.21 14.03
C ILE A 416 -4.27 17.48 15.17
N THR A 417 -4.11 16.88 16.36
CA THR A 417 -5.03 17.03 17.51
C THR A 417 -5.34 18.49 17.87
N PRO A 418 -4.38 19.44 17.93
CA PRO A 418 -4.68 20.84 18.25
C PRO A 418 -5.65 21.51 17.27
N PHE A 419 -5.71 21.03 16.03
CA PHE A 419 -6.64 21.54 15.01
C PHE A 419 -8.03 20.91 15.16
N LEU A 420 -8.11 19.63 15.57
CA LEU A 420 -9.37 18.95 15.87
C LEU A 420 -10.09 19.58 17.07
N GLU A 421 -9.34 19.90 18.13
CA GLU A 421 -9.89 20.50 19.35
C GLU A 421 -10.40 21.93 19.15
N LYS A 422 -9.71 22.74 18.34
CA LYS A 422 -10.17 24.09 17.99
C LYS A 422 -11.52 24.09 17.29
N THR A 423 -11.78 23.10 16.46
CA THR A 423 -13.04 23.00 15.71
C THR A 423 -14.22 22.56 16.58
N THR A 424 -13.96 21.86 17.69
CA THR A 424 -14.99 21.43 18.64
C THR A 424 -15.35 22.50 19.69
N SER A 425 -14.52 23.54 19.83
CA SER A 425 -14.67 24.60 20.83
C SER A 425 -15.31 25.89 20.29
N GLY A 426 -15.64 25.97 19.01
CA GLY A 426 -16.32 27.08 18.31
C GLY A 426 -17.66 26.68 17.77
#